data_4f2230597647e52dd5c097f613af798d
#
_entry.id   4f2230597647e52dd5c097f613af798d
#
_cell.length_a   1.000
_cell.length_b   1.000
_cell.length_c   1.000
_cell.angle_alpha   90.00
_cell.angle_beta   90.00
_cell.angle_gamma   90.00
#
_symmetry.space_group_name_H-M   'P 1'
#
loop_
_entity.id
_entity.type
_entity.pdbx_description
1 polymer ?
#
loop_
_entity_poly.entity_id
_entity_poly.type
_entity_poly.pdbx_seq_one_letter_code
_entity_poly.pdbx_strand_id
1 'polypeptide(L)'
;IELAAPVSHIWYFKGTPSRIGQVLEVSQKRLEEVLYFTKYIVTDPGNTELMKKQLLSEKEYYSYLEKYGDDFKAEMGAEAIKKLLNEYDPARYDTHKARLVEMGKVAFDGQRITCFKKPTECDCEECRKFAQLEDIDWRNNIEIVADDLKAELVGLPAGQKKVKILKRLQIIEAFRLSGNKPEWMILDAVPVIPPDLRPMIMLDGGRYATSDLNDLYRRVINRNNRLKRLLELGAPEIIVRNEKR
;
A
#
# COMPACT_ATOMS: atom_id res chain seq x y z
N ILE A 1 -12.76 15.31 -5.70
CA ILE A 1 -11.54 15.91 -6.26
C ILE A 1 -10.58 14.79 -6.58
N GLU A 2 -10.32 14.56 -7.85
CA GLU A 2 -9.31 13.59 -8.30
C GLU A 2 -7.91 14.15 -8.04
N LEU A 3 -7.07 13.34 -7.39
CA LEU A 3 -5.73 13.75 -6.98
C LEU A 3 -4.69 13.39 -8.05
N ALA A 4 -3.70 14.25 -8.23
CA ALA A 4 -2.55 14.00 -9.11
C ALA A 4 -1.58 12.94 -8.56
N ALA A 5 -1.61 12.74 -7.24
CA ALA A 5 -0.90 11.67 -6.55
C ALA A 5 -1.76 11.16 -5.40
N PRO A 6 -1.74 9.85 -5.10
CA PRO A 6 -2.52 9.29 -4.01
C PRO A 6 -2.05 9.81 -2.64
N VAL A 7 -2.97 9.88 -1.68
CA VAL A 7 -2.69 10.32 -0.32
C VAL A 7 -3.21 9.30 0.69
N SER A 8 -2.51 9.16 1.81
CA SER A 8 -2.93 8.27 2.88
C SER A 8 -4.08 8.87 3.69
N HIS A 9 -5.13 8.07 3.94
CA HIS A 9 -6.21 8.48 4.83
C HIS A 9 -5.72 8.56 6.28
N ILE A 10 -5.89 9.72 6.91
CA ILE A 10 -5.34 10.02 8.24
C ILE A 10 -5.80 9.03 9.33
N TRP A 11 -7.03 8.56 9.29
CA TRP A 11 -7.59 7.64 10.28
C TRP A 11 -6.94 6.25 10.24
N TYR A 12 -6.51 5.82 9.07
CA TYR A 12 -5.83 4.52 8.91
C TYR A 12 -4.32 4.63 9.11
N PHE A 13 -3.77 5.82 8.92
CA PHE A 13 -2.36 6.10 9.11
C PHE A 13 -2.01 6.44 10.56
N LYS A 14 -2.66 7.47 11.17
CA LYS A 14 -2.34 7.98 12.51
C LYS A 14 -3.13 7.33 13.65
N GLY A 15 -3.92 6.31 13.39
CA GLY A 15 -4.55 5.51 14.45
C GLY A 15 -3.49 4.85 15.34
N THR A 16 -3.83 4.61 16.61
CA THR A 16 -2.93 3.92 17.55
C THR A 16 -3.56 2.58 17.93
N PRO A 17 -3.10 1.46 17.36
CA PRO A 17 -2.07 1.30 16.34
C PRO A 17 -2.52 1.67 14.91
N SER A 18 -1.57 2.04 14.03
CA SER A 18 -1.85 2.32 12.62
C SER A 18 -2.41 1.09 11.92
N ARG A 19 -3.57 1.21 11.27
CA ARG A 19 -4.21 0.10 10.54
C ARG A 19 -3.39 -0.31 9.33
N ILE A 20 -2.86 0.65 8.56
CA ILE A 20 -1.95 0.41 7.45
C ILE A 20 -0.69 -0.31 7.96
N GLY A 21 -0.14 0.16 9.08
CA GLY A 21 1.04 -0.46 9.70
C GLY A 21 0.80 -1.89 10.17
N GLN A 22 -0.42 -2.22 10.64
CA GLN A 22 -0.78 -3.58 11.06
C GLN A 22 -0.95 -4.52 9.87
N VAL A 23 -1.56 -4.08 8.77
CA VAL A 23 -1.68 -4.90 7.56
C VAL A 23 -0.30 -5.19 6.99
N LEU A 24 0.55 -4.17 6.80
CA LEU A 24 1.87 -4.28 6.20
C LEU A 24 2.97 -4.80 7.14
N GLU A 25 2.71 -4.93 8.45
CA GLU A 25 3.72 -5.21 9.49
C GLU A 25 4.84 -4.18 9.59
N VAL A 26 4.52 -2.94 9.26
CA VAL A 26 5.45 -1.81 9.33
C VAL A 26 5.12 -0.96 10.55
N SER A 27 6.13 -0.59 11.34
CA SER A 27 5.90 0.31 12.48
C SER A 27 5.45 1.69 12.01
N GLN A 28 4.69 2.39 12.85
CA GLN A 28 4.16 3.72 12.52
C GLN A 28 5.29 4.71 12.16
N LYS A 29 6.40 4.69 12.90
CA LYS A 29 7.56 5.55 12.61
C LYS A 29 8.13 5.29 11.21
N ARG A 30 8.30 4.01 10.84
CA ARG A 30 8.79 3.63 9.50
C ARG A 30 7.81 4.04 8.40
N LEU A 31 6.51 3.92 8.66
CA LEU A 31 5.46 4.34 7.74
C LEU A 31 5.47 5.87 7.54
N GLU A 32 5.70 6.64 8.63
CA GLU A 32 5.87 8.10 8.57
C GLU A 32 7.08 8.49 7.71
N GLU A 33 8.22 7.82 7.88
CA GLU A 33 9.43 8.08 7.09
C GLU A 33 9.20 7.91 5.58
N VAL A 34 8.37 6.93 5.19
CA VAL A 34 8.00 6.70 3.78
C VAL A 34 7.00 7.74 3.29
N LEU A 35 5.90 7.94 4.02
CA LEU A 35 4.81 8.83 3.59
C LEU A 35 5.23 10.30 3.53
N TYR A 36 6.18 10.71 4.37
CA TYR A 36 6.76 12.07 4.34
C TYR A 36 8.01 12.20 3.46
N PHE A 37 8.25 11.24 2.56
CA PHE A 37 9.34 11.27 1.58
C PHE A 37 10.73 11.44 2.21
N THR A 38 10.96 10.79 3.35
CA THR A 38 12.27 10.81 4.04
C THR A 38 13.11 9.59 3.68
N LYS A 39 12.46 8.42 3.45
CA LYS A 39 13.11 7.17 3.07
C LYS A 39 12.35 6.44 1.98
N TYR A 40 13.09 5.69 1.18
CA TYR A 40 12.54 4.73 0.23
C TYR A 40 12.09 3.46 0.94
N ILE A 41 11.05 2.83 0.42
CA ILE A 41 10.63 1.48 0.82
C ILE A 41 10.77 0.55 -0.38
N VAL A 42 11.39 -0.60 -0.18
CA VAL A 42 11.53 -1.62 -1.22
C VAL A 42 10.17 -2.24 -1.47
N THR A 43 9.63 -2.02 -2.66
CA THR A 43 8.38 -2.62 -3.13
C THR A 43 8.63 -3.98 -3.78
N ASP A 44 9.71 -4.08 -4.54
CA ASP A 44 10.14 -5.32 -5.18
C ASP A 44 11.66 -5.48 -5.01
N PRO A 45 12.13 -6.54 -4.31
CA PRO A 45 13.55 -6.76 -4.10
C PRO A 45 14.27 -7.35 -5.33
N GLY A 46 13.53 -7.88 -6.32
CA GLY A 46 14.15 -8.56 -7.48
C GLY A 46 15.15 -9.66 -7.09
N ASN A 47 16.23 -9.74 -7.83
CA ASN A 47 17.33 -10.70 -7.57
C ASN A 47 18.45 -10.10 -6.70
N THR A 48 18.12 -9.23 -5.75
CA THR A 48 19.09 -8.54 -4.89
C THR A 48 19.08 -9.09 -3.47
N GLU A 49 20.04 -8.67 -2.65
CA GLU A 49 20.10 -8.97 -1.21
C GLU A 49 19.09 -8.19 -0.37
N LEU A 50 18.32 -7.29 -1.00
CA LEU A 50 17.32 -6.47 -0.32
C LEU A 50 16.12 -7.29 0.11
N MET A 51 15.51 -6.89 1.22
CA MET A 51 14.26 -7.48 1.68
C MET A 51 13.07 -6.59 1.32
N LYS A 52 11.96 -7.21 0.96
CA LYS A 52 10.69 -6.49 0.74
C LYS A 52 10.30 -5.69 1.98
N LYS A 53 9.80 -4.48 1.79
CA LYS A 53 9.47 -3.53 2.86
C LYS A 53 10.69 -3.01 3.66
N GLN A 54 11.91 -3.27 3.20
CA GLN A 54 13.11 -2.66 3.76
C GLN A 54 13.11 -1.15 3.48
N LEU A 55 13.53 -0.36 4.47
CA LEU A 55 13.70 1.08 4.29
C LEU A 55 15.15 1.39 3.91
N LEU A 56 15.30 2.23 2.91
CA LEU A 56 16.58 2.72 2.42
C LEU A 56 16.63 4.25 2.60
N SER A 57 17.74 4.74 3.11
CA SER A 57 18.05 6.16 3.02
C SER A 57 18.38 6.53 1.56
N GLU A 58 18.38 7.81 1.25
CA GLU A 58 18.70 8.29 -0.10
C GLU A 58 20.11 7.84 -0.55
N LYS A 59 21.09 7.85 0.35
CA LYS A 59 22.45 7.37 0.07
C LYS A 59 22.49 5.86 -0.23
N GLU A 60 21.81 5.06 0.58
CA GLU A 60 21.70 3.62 0.37
C GLU A 60 20.98 3.29 -0.93
N TYR A 61 19.90 4.01 -1.24
CA TYR A 61 19.17 3.83 -2.50
C TYR A 61 20.07 4.02 -3.72
N TYR A 62 20.83 5.11 -3.79
CA TYR A 62 21.74 5.35 -4.89
C TYR A 62 22.89 4.35 -4.94
N SER A 63 23.43 3.92 -3.80
CA SER A 63 24.46 2.87 -3.74
C SER A 63 23.95 1.53 -4.28
N TYR A 64 22.71 1.16 -3.94
CA TYR A 64 22.09 -0.05 -4.48
C TYR A 64 21.74 0.09 -5.96
N LEU A 65 21.33 1.28 -6.40
CA LEU A 65 21.06 1.56 -7.81
C LEU A 65 22.32 1.43 -8.67
N GLU A 66 23.49 1.91 -8.18
CA GLU A 66 24.77 1.71 -8.84
C GLU A 66 25.19 0.23 -8.90
N LYS A 67 24.87 -0.56 -7.86
CA LYS A 67 25.26 -1.97 -7.75
C LYS A 67 24.36 -2.90 -8.57
N TYR A 68 23.06 -2.66 -8.59
CA TYR A 68 22.05 -3.59 -9.13
C TYR A 68 21.25 -3.00 -10.30
N GLY A 69 21.39 -1.71 -10.61
CA GLY A 69 20.59 -1.07 -11.65
C GLY A 69 19.09 -1.15 -11.39
N ASP A 70 18.35 -1.59 -12.40
CA ASP A 70 16.88 -1.70 -12.36
C ASP A 70 16.36 -3.05 -11.83
N ASP A 71 17.24 -3.90 -11.26
CA ASP A 71 16.84 -5.22 -10.75
C ASP A 71 15.94 -5.17 -9.51
N PHE A 72 15.84 -4.03 -8.84
CA PHE A 72 14.95 -3.83 -7.71
C PHE A 72 14.10 -2.56 -7.86
N LYS A 73 12.98 -2.50 -7.17
CA LYS A 73 12.13 -1.31 -7.14
C LYS A 73 11.97 -0.82 -5.70
N ALA A 74 12.30 0.44 -5.47
CA ALA A 74 12.07 1.11 -4.20
C ALA A 74 11.50 2.51 -4.46
N GLU A 75 10.45 2.86 -3.73
CA GLU A 75 9.68 4.06 -3.96
C GLU A 75 9.39 4.80 -2.65
N MET A 76 8.92 6.02 -2.73
CA MET A 76 8.51 6.84 -1.59
C MET A 76 7.03 7.22 -1.68
N GLY A 77 6.47 7.64 -0.53
CA GLY A 77 5.14 8.23 -0.48
C GLY A 77 4.00 7.22 -0.45
N ALA A 78 2.79 7.73 -0.64
CA ALA A 78 1.58 6.93 -0.57
C ALA A 78 1.43 5.95 -1.74
N GLU A 79 2.04 6.24 -2.90
CA GLU A 79 2.06 5.34 -4.06
C GLU A 79 2.73 4.00 -3.74
N ALA A 80 3.90 4.05 -3.07
CA ALA A 80 4.61 2.85 -2.65
C ALA A 80 3.77 2.01 -1.67
N ILE A 81 3.14 2.67 -0.70
CA ILE A 81 2.27 2.01 0.28
C ILE A 81 1.04 1.41 -0.40
N LYS A 82 0.45 2.11 -1.37
CA LYS A 82 -0.69 1.59 -2.14
C LYS A 82 -0.32 0.32 -2.91
N LYS A 83 0.84 0.30 -3.58
CA LYS A 83 1.34 -0.89 -4.28
C LYS A 83 1.48 -2.09 -3.33
N LEU A 84 2.08 -1.88 -2.16
CA LEU A 84 2.22 -2.93 -1.14
C LEU A 84 0.87 -3.41 -0.59
N LEU A 85 -0.11 -2.53 -0.41
CA LEU A 85 -1.46 -2.90 0.05
C LEU A 85 -2.27 -3.63 -1.02
N ASN A 86 -2.06 -3.31 -2.29
CA ASN A 86 -2.73 -3.96 -3.40
C ASN A 86 -2.40 -5.47 -3.51
N GLU A 87 -1.26 -5.91 -2.99
CA GLU A 87 -0.90 -7.32 -2.95
C GLU A 87 -1.85 -8.16 -2.08
N TYR A 88 -2.53 -7.53 -1.14
CA TYR A 88 -3.52 -8.18 -0.26
C TYR A 88 -4.91 -8.33 -0.92
N ASP A 89 -5.11 -7.86 -2.16
CA ASP A 89 -6.40 -7.96 -2.86
C ASP A 89 -6.70 -9.42 -3.27
N PRO A 90 -7.79 -10.03 -2.79
CA PRO A 90 -8.19 -11.39 -3.15
C PRO A 90 -8.42 -11.57 -4.67
N ALA A 91 -8.92 -10.55 -5.36
CA ALA A 91 -9.20 -10.62 -6.79
C ALA A 91 -7.94 -10.88 -7.64
N ARG A 92 -6.78 -10.37 -7.20
CA ARG A 92 -5.49 -10.67 -7.85
C ARG A 92 -5.12 -12.15 -7.68
N TYR A 93 -5.42 -12.70 -6.51
CA TYR A 93 -5.18 -14.10 -6.20
C TYR A 93 -6.03 -15.04 -7.06
N ASP A 94 -7.32 -14.76 -7.22
CA ASP A 94 -8.22 -15.61 -8.01
C ASP A 94 -7.79 -15.66 -9.47
N THR A 95 -7.39 -14.53 -10.05
CA THR A 95 -6.86 -14.48 -11.42
C THR A 95 -5.58 -15.29 -11.55
N HIS A 96 -4.68 -15.17 -10.57
CA HIS A 96 -3.43 -15.89 -10.53
C HIS A 96 -3.62 -17.38 -10.37
N LYS A 97 -4.51 -17.78 -9.47
CA LYS A 97 -4.92 -19.17 -9.24
C LYS A 97 -5.49 -19.80 -10.51
N ALA A 98 -6.40 -19.13 -11.21
CA ALA A 98 -6.98 -19.62 -12.45
C ALA A 98 -5.87 -19.92 -13.48
N ARG A 99 -4.90 -19.02 -13.65
CA ARG A 99 -3.76 -19.25 -14.55
C ARG A 99 -2.89 -20.43 -14.14
N LEU A 100 -2.60 -20.59 -12.84
CA LEU A 100 -1.82 -21.72 -12.34
C LEU A 100 -2.51 -23.07 -12.59
N VAL A 101 -3.83 -23.12 -12.42
CA VAL A 101 -4.64 -24.30 -12.70
C VAL A 101 -4.65 -24.60 -14.19
N GLU A 102 -4.84 -23.60 -15.06
CA GLU A 102 -4.80 -23.74 -16.52
C GLU A 102 -3.43 -24.26 -17.01
N MET A 103 -2.35 -23.85 -16.36
CA MET A 103 -0.98 -24.33 -16.68
C MET A 103 -0.68 -25.73 -16.14
N GLY A 104 -1.62 -26.38 -15.43
CA GLY A 104 -1.46 -27.73 -14.87
C GLY A 104 -0.40 -27.85 -13.79
N LYS A 105 0.03 -26.72 -13.21
CA LYS A 105 1.16 -26.66 -12.26
C LYS A 105 0.75 -26.78 -10.79
N VAL A 106 -0.55 -26.67 -10.49
CA VAL A 106 -1.10 -26.74 -9.14
C VAL A 106 -2.38 -27.55 -9.11
N ALA A 107 -2.49 -28.46 -8.17
CA ALA A 107 -3.75 -29.10 -7.83
C ALA A 107 -4.45 -28.25 -6.76
N PHE A 108 -5.73 -28.02 -6.95
CA PHE A 108 -6.55 -27.25 -6.04
C PHE A 108 -7.38 -28.20 -5.18
N ASP A 109 -7.10 -28.21 -3.89
CA ASP A 109 -7.88 -28.93 -2.89
C ASP A 109 -8.69 -27.92 -2.07
N GLY A 110 -9.85 -27.53 -2.64
CA GLY A 110 -10.93 -26.74 -2.01
C GLY A 110 -10.56 -25.38 -1.38
N GLN A 111 -9.43 -25.25 -0.74
CA GLN A 111 -8.97 -24.01 -0.04
C GLN A 111 -7.47 -23.75 -0.10
N ARG A 112 -6.65 -24.67 -0.55
CA ARG A 112 -5.20 -24.50 -0.63
C ARG A 112 -4.67 -24.80 -2.02
N ILE A 113 -3.79 -23.94 -2.51
CA ILE A 113 -2.94 -24.27 -3.65
C ILE A 113 -1.85 -25.19 -3.13
N THR A 114 -1.93 -26.46 -3.50
CA THR A 114 -0.81 -27.37 -3.33
C THR A 114 -0.02 -27.38 -4.64
N CYS A 115 1.05 -26.62 -4.70
CA CYS A 115 2.10 -26.96 -5.64
C CYS A 115 2.63 -28.34 -5.24
N PHE A 116 2.86 -29.24 -6.20
CA PHE A 116 3.51 -30.53 -5.95
C PHE A 116 4.89 -30.38 -5.29
N LYS A 117 5.46 -29.17 -5.32
CA LYS A 117 6.60 -28.72 -4.51
C LYS A 117 6.29 -27.29 -4.04
N LYS A 118 6.59 -26.98 -2.78
CA LYS A 118 6.47 -25.62 -2.26
C LYS A 118 7.21 -24.65 -3.21
N PRO A 119 6.64 -23.50 -3.58
CA PRO A 119 7.28 -22.55 -4.50
C PRO A 119 8.67 -22.08 -4.04
N THR A 120 8.94 -22.13 -2.74
CA THR A 120 10.26 -21.83 -2.13
C THR A 120 11.26 -22.98 -2.25
N GLU A 121 10.83 -24.19 -2.59
CA GLU A 121 11.66 -25.39 -2.71
C GLU A 121 11.70 -25.91 -4.16
N CYS A 122 10.94 -25.28 -5.07
CA CYS A 122 10.90 -25.67 -6.46
C CYS A 122 11.95 -24.86 -7.25
N ASP A 123 13.06 -25.51 -7.56
CA ASP A 123 14.13 -24.99 -8.42
C ASP A 123 13.86 -25.14 -9.93
N CYS A 124 12.63 -25.49 -10.33
CA CYS A 124 12.32 -25.61 -11.74
C CYS A 124 12.32 -24.24 -12.41
N GLU A 125 12.93 -24.19 -13.61
CA GLU A 125 13.08 -22.97 -14.41
C GLU A 125 11.74 -22.27 -14.69
N GLU A 126 10.66 -23.04 -14.76
CA GLU A 126 9.30 -22.54 -14.98
C GLU A 126 8.70 -21.87 -13.75
N CYS A 127 8.95 -22.38 -12.52
CA CYS A 127 8.54 -21.70 -11.29
C CYS A 127 9.37 -20.43 -11.07
N ARG A 128 10.64 -20.40 -11.47
CA ARG A 128 11.46 -19.17 -11.49
C ARG A 128 10.95 -18.16 -12.49
N LYS A 129 10.65 -18.57 -13.72
CA LYS A 129 10.05 -17.68 -14.74
C LYS A 129 8.67 -17.18 -14.31
N PHE A 130 7.91 -18.01 -13.62
CA PHE A 130 6.59 -17.64 -13.11
C PHE A 130 6.70 -16.63 -11.96
N ALA A 131 7.63 -16.82 -11.04
CA ALA A 131 7.91 -15.86 -9.97
C ALA A 131 8.48 -14.53 -10.50
N GLN A 132 9.14 -14.54 -11.67
CA GLN A 132 9.67 -13.34 -12.32
C GLN A 132 8.64 -12.60 -13.19
N LEU A 133 7.62 -13.31 -13.71
CA LEU A 133 6.62 -12.74 -14.62
C LEU A 133 5.50 -11.99 -13.94
N GLU A 134 5.27 -12.20 -12.65
CA GLU A 134 4.22 -11.52 -11.90
C GLU A 134 4.79 -11.01 -10.56
N ASP A 135 4.84 -9.70 -10.39
CA ASP A 135 5.20 -8.95 -9.18
C ASP A 135 4.25 -9.22 -7.99
N ILE A 136 3.68 -10.44 -7.89
CA ILE A 136 2.68 -10.78 -6.89
C ILE A 136 3.25 -11.81 -5.94
N ASP A 137 3.59 -11.35 -4.75
CA ASP A 137 3.84 -12.25 -3.64
C ASP A 137 2.49 -12.78 -3.11
N TRP A 138 2.07 -13.94 -3.61
CA TRP A 138 0.83 -14.62 -3.22
C TRP A 138 0.73 -14.89 -1.72
N ARG A 139 1.86 -14.87 -0.98
CA ARG A 139 1.90 -15.00 0.49
C ARG A 139 1.26 -13.82 1.20
N ASN A 140 1.15 -12.69 0.53
CA ASN A 140 0.49 -11.51 1.05
C ASN A 140 -1.02 -11.50 0.78
N ASN A 141 -1.59 -12.52 0.12
CA ASN A 141 -3.03 -12.63 -0.04
C ASN A 141 -3.71 -12.64 1.33
N ILE A 142 -4.78 -11.86 1.47
CA ILE A 142 -5.48 -11.66 2.73
C ILE A 142 -6.03 -12.96 3.33
N GLU A 143 -6.43 -13.93 2.50
CA GLU A 143 -6.93 -15.23 2.95
C GLU A 143 -5.81 -16.08 3.55
N ILE A 144 -4.67 -16.16 2.86
CA ILE A 144 -3.50 -16.90 3.34
C ILE A 144 -2.96 -16.28 4.62
N VAL A 145 -2.83 -14.96 4.64
CA VAL A 145 -2.39 -14.23 5.83
C VAL A 145 -3.32 -14.47 7.03
N ALA A 146 -4.64 -14.53 6.81
CA ALA A 146 -5.59 -14.82 7.87
C ALA A 146 -5.41 -16.24 8.44
N ASP A 147 -5.23 -17.23 7.57
CA ASP A 147 -5.06 -18.62 7.99
C ASP A 147 -3.71 -18.86 8.68
N ASP A 148 -2.63 -18.25 8.19
CA ASP A 148 -1.30 -18.30 8.83
C ASP A 148 -1.32 -17.67 10.23
N LEU A 149 -1.98 -16.52 10.39
CA LEU A 149 -2.14 -15.86 11.69
C LEU A 149 -2.97 -16.70 12.66
N LYS A 150 -4.02 -17.40 12.18
CA LYS A 150 -4.79 -18.34 13.01
C LYS A 150 -3.94 -19.52 13.46
N ALA A 151 -3.16 -20.10 12.55
CA ALA A 151 -2.27 -21.21 12.86
C ALA A 151 -1.20 -20.79 13.87
N GLU A 152 -0.60 -19.60 13.73
CA GLU A 152 0.38 -19.07 14.69
C GLU A 152 -0.23 -18.86 16.08
N LEU A 153 -1.50 -18.43 16.16
CA LEU A 153 -2.17 -18.19 17.45
C LEU A 153 -2.39 -19.44 18.28
N VAL A 154 -2.58 -20.61 17.64
CA VAL A 154 -2.85 -21.88 18.34
C VAL A 154 -1.65 -22.31 19.19
N GLY A 155 -0.42 -22.03 18.73
CA GLY A 155 0.81 -22.45 19.42
C GLY A 155 1.37 -21.44 20.42
N LEU A 156 0.79 -20.23 20.55
CA LEU A 156 1.38 -19.15 21.35
C LEU A 156 0.82 -19.07 22.77
N PRO A 157 1.70 -18.98 23.80
CA PRO A 157 1.28 -18.70 25.17
C PRO A 157 0.67 -17.28 25.29
N ALA A 158 -0.08 -17.06 26.37
CA ALA A 158 -0.62 -15.73 26.67
C ALA A 158 0.54 -14.72 26.86
N GLY A 159 0.49 -13.61 26.12
CA GLY A 159 1.54 -12.59 26.16
C GLY A 159 1.32 -11.47 25.15
N GLN A 160 2.19 -10.47 25.17
CA GLN A 160 2.10 -9.30 24.28
C GLN A 160 2.17 -9.69 22.79
N LYS A 161 2.94 -10.73 22.43
CA LYS A 161 3.02 -11.23 21.06
C LYS A 161 1.66 -11.73 20.58
N LYS A 162 0.97 -12.52 21.40
CA LYS A 162 -0.38 -13.03 21.09
C LYS A 162 -1.39 -11.89 20.88
N VAL A 163 -1.35 -10.85 21.73
CA VAL A 163 -2.22 -9.67 21.61
C VAL A 163 -1.95 -8.91 20.30
N LYS A 164 -0.68 -8.77 19.91
CA LYS A 164 -0.31 -8.12 18.64
C LYS A 164 -0.85 -8.87 17.42
N ILE A 165 -0.70 -10.19 17.43
CA ILE A 165 -1.19 -11.06 16.34
C ILE A 165 -2.72 -11.04 16.30
N LEU A 166 -3.41 -11.10 17.43
CA LEU A 166 -4.86 -11.00 17.50
C LEU A 166 -5.38 -9.68 16.90
N LYS A 167 -4.75 -8.56 17.25
CA LYS A 167 -5.12 -7.26 16.68
C LYS A 167 -4.92 -7.19 15.17
N ARG A 168 -3.84 -7.80 14.66
CA ARG A 168 -3.59 -7.90 13.22
C ARG A 168 -4.64 -8.78 12.55
N LEU A 169 -4.89 -9.99 13.08
CA LEU A 169 -5.88 -10.91 12.55
C LEU A 169 -7.27 -10.27 12.49
N GLN A 170 -7.66 -9.50 13.52
CA GLN A 170 -8.95 -8.81 13.57
C GLN A 170 -9.12 -7.84 12.38
N ILE A 171 -8.07 -7.12 11.98
CA ILE A 171 -8.13 -6.21 10.83
C ILE A 171 -8.16 -6.99 9.51
N ILE A 172 -7.32 -8.01 9.38
CA ILE A 172 -7.29 -8.86 8.19
C ILE A 172 -8.64 -9.54 7.96
N GLU A 173 -9.24 -10.10 9.02
CA GLU A 173 -10.59 -10.70 8.95
C GLU A 173 -11.67 -9.66 8.63
N ALA A 174 -11.57 -8.44 9.15
CA ALA A 174 -12.51 -7.38 8.81
C ALA A 174 -12.46 -7.04 7.31
N PHE A 175 -11.28 -6.98 6.69
CA PHE A 175 -11.16 -6.81 5.24
C PHE A 175 -11.71 -8.02 4.48
N ARG A 176 -11.36 -9.23 4.89
CA ARG A 176 -11.83 -10.47 4.26
C ARG A 176 -13.36 -10.59 4.26
N LEU A 177 -13.99 -10.31 5.39
CA LEU A 177 -15.45 -10.43 5.55
C LEU A 177 -16.23 -9.29 4.86
N SER A 178 -15.66 -8.08 4.82
CA SER A 178 -16.32 -6.93 4.20
C SER A 178 -16.15 -6.86 2.69
N GLY A 179 -15.19 -7.58 2.11
CA GLY A 179 -14.84 -7.47 0.70
C GLY A 179 -14.18 -6.13 0.32
N ASN A 180 -13.83 -5.30 1.31
CA ASN A 180 -13.11 -4.06 1.06
C ASN A 180 -11.63 -4.33 0.76
N LYS A 181 -11.10 -3.59 -0.20
CA LYS A 181 -9.69 -3.72 -0.58
C LYS A 181 -8.79 -2.91 0.37
N PRO A 182 -7.71 -3.50 0.90
CA PRO A 182 -6.77 -2.77 1.75
C PRO A 182 -6.17 -1.52 1.10
N GLU A 183 -5.99 -1.52 -0.22
CA GLU A 183 -5.48 -0.36 -0.98
C GLU A 183 -6.38 0.88 -0.87
N TRP A 184 -7.69 0.72 -0.57
CA TRP A 184 -8.62 1.84 -0.39
C TRP A 184 -8.34 2.69 0.86
N MET A 185 -7.44 2.26 1.73
CA MET A 185 -6.90 3.12 2.79
C MET A 185 -6.04 4.27 2.27
N ILE A 186 -5.65 4.19 0.99
CA ILE A 186 -4.98 5.24 0.23
C ILE A 186 -5.98 5.83 -0.76
N LEU A 187 -6.16 7.15 -0.72
CA LEU A 187 -7.14 7.86 -1.50
C LEU A 187 -6.55 8.37 -2.82
N ASP A 188 -7.19 8.06 -3.93
CA ASP A 188 -6.92 8.66 -5.25
C ASP A 188 -7.80 9.89 -5.51
N ALA A 189 -8.90 9.99 -4.78
CA ALA A 189 -9.83 11.10 -4.85
C ALA A 189 -10.30 11.50 -3.46
N VAL A 190 -10.45 12.79 -3.22
CA VAL A 190 -11.00 13.34 -1.99
C VAL A 190 -12.49 13.60 -2.19
N PRO A 191 -13.37 13.03 -1.34
CA PRO A 191 -14.80 13.33 -1.38
C PRO A 191 -15.04 14.78 -0.97
N VAL A 192 -15.99 15.43 -1.63
CA VAL A 192 -16.37 16.83 -1.38
C VAL A 192 -17.75 16.87 -0.78
N ILE A 193 -17.89 17.55 0.34
CA ILE A 193 -19.19 17.77 1.01
C ILE A 193 -20.08 18.65 0.10
N PRO A 194 -21.39 18.36 -0.01
CA PRO A 194 -22.34 19.15 -0.78
C PRO A 194 -22.31 20.65 -0.40
N PRO A 195 -22.57 21.56 -1.35
CA PRO A 195 -22.53 23.02 -1.11
C PRO A 195 -23.44 23.49 0.03
N ASP A 196 -24.58 22.85 0.23
CA ASP A 196 -25.53 23.19 1.30
C ASP A 196 -24.94 23.03 2.70
N LEU A 197 -23.99 22.10 2.88
CA LEU A 197 -23.29 21.86 4.15
C LEU A 197 -22.04 22.75 4.33
N ARG A 198 -21.66 23.53 3.31
CA ARG A 198 -20.55 24.49 3.35
C ARG A 198 -20.94 25.82 2.69
N PRO A 199 -21.96 26.50 3.22
CA PRO A 199 -22.56 27.65 2.58
C PRO A 199 -21.59 28.83 2.45
N MET A 200 -21.82 29.65 1.43
CA MET A 200 -21.23 30.97 1.28
C MET A 200 -22.39 31.99 1.24
N ILE A 201 -22.45 32.86 2.24
CA ILE A 201 -23.55 33.80 2.45
C ILE A 201 -23.04 35.21 2.19
N MET A 202 -23.78 35.97 1.41
CA MET A 202 -23.50 37.39 1.21
C MET A 202 -23.99 38.19 2.41
N LEU A 203 -23.12 38.98 3.00
CA LEU A 203 -23.42 39.91 4.09
C LEU A 203 -23.74 41.30 3.53
N ASP A 204 -24.37 42.12 4.35
CA ASP A 204 -24.59 43.53 4.03
C ASP A 204 -23.25 44.24 3.72
N GLY A 205 -23.23 45.03 2.65
CA GLY A 205 -22.02 45.72 2.19
C GLY A 205 -21.13 44.91 1.22
N GLY A 206 -21.66 43.84 0.59
CA GLY A 206 -20.98 43.10 -0.47
C GLY A 206 -19.84 42.17 0.02
N ARG A 207 -19.76 41.92 1.33
CA ARG A 207 -18.84 40.94 1.90
C ARG A 207 -19.48 39.56 1.94
N TYR A 208 -18.64 38.52 1.85
CA TYR A 208 -19.09 37.14 1.93
C TYR A 208 -18.58 36.50 3.21
N ALA A 209 -19.47 35.82 3.94
CA ALA A 209 -19.11 34.87 4.96
C ALA A 209 -19.11 33.47 4.35
N THR A 210 -18.05 32.74 4.53
CA THR A 210 -17.91 31.40 3.99
C THR A 210 -17.48 30.42 5.06
N SER A 211 -17.86 29.16 4.91
CA SER A 211 -17.37 28.08 5.75
C SER A 211 -15.88 27.88 5.57
N ASP A 212 -15.14 27.58 6.64
CA ASP A 212 -13.70 27.25 6.61
C ASP A 212 -13.42 26.03 5.72
N LEU A 213 -14.37 25.13 5.55
CA LEU A 213 -14.26 23.99 4.64
C LEU A 213 -13.99 24.41 3.21
N ASN A 214 -14.59 25.53 2.73
CA ASN A 214 -14.35 26.04 1.40
C ASN A 214 -12.88 26.49 1.20
N ASP A 215 -12.25 27.06 2.22
CA ASP A 215 -10.84 27.44 2.18
C ASP A 215 -9.95 26.20 2.16
N LEU A 216 -10.26 25.17 2.94
CA LEU A 216 -9.54 23.90 2.94
C LEU A 216 -9.58 23.23 1.58
N TYR A 217 -10.77 23.11 0.96
CA TYR A 217 -10.89 22.57 -0.39
C TYR A 217 -10.15 23.39 -1.42
N ARG A 218 -10.22 24.71 -1.34
CA ARG A 218 -9.48 25.61 -2.24
C ARG A 218 -7.97 25.38 -2.16
N ARG A 219 -7.42 25.19 -0.97
CA ARG A 219 -5.99 24.87 -0.77
C ARG A 219 -5.62 23.54 -1.39
N VAL A 220 -6.44 22.50 -1.17
CA VAL A 220 -6.23 21.16 -1.78
C VAL A 220 -6.26 21.26 -3.29
N ILE A 221 -7.26 21.93 -3.87
CA ILE A 221 -7.40 22.09 -5.34
C ILE A 221 -6.19 22.83 -5.91
N ASN A 222 -5.77 23.93 -5.28
CA ASN A 222 -4.64 24.74 -5.77
C ASN A 222 -3.33 23.94 -5.75
N ARG A 223 -3.06 23.17 -4.67
CA ARG A 223 -1.87 22.31 -4.60
C ARG A 223 -1.96 21.17 -5.63
N ASN A 224 -3.10 20.54 -5.76
CA ASN A 224 -3.33 19.48 -6.73
C ASN A 224 -3.09 19.95 -8.17
N ASN A 225 -3.63 21.13 -8.55
CA ASN A 225 -3.43 21.70 -9.88
C ASN A 225 -1.96 22.07 -10.13
N ARG A 226 -1.28 22.58 -9.11
CA ARG A 226 0.16 22.86 -9.17
C ARG A 226 0.95 21.57 -9.40
N LEU A 227 0.65 20.52 -8.64
CA LEU A 227 1.29 19.22 -8.81
C LEU A 227 1.05 18.63 -10.19
N LYS A 228 -0.20 18.65 -10.70
CA LYS A 228 -0.52 18.21 -12.07
C LYS A 228 0.36 18.93 -13.09
N ARG A 229 0.45 20.25 -12.99
CA ARG A 229 1.26 21.06 -13.91
C ARG A 229 2.75 20.75 -13.82
N LEU A 230 3.28 20.49 -12.61
CA LEU A 230 4.68 20.09 -12.44
C LEU A 230 4.97 18.72 -13.05
N LEU A 231 4.05 17.78 -12.94
CA LEU A 231 4.16 16.46 -13.55
C LEU A 231 4.10 16.54 -15.09
N GLU A 232 3.18 17.34 -15.65
CA GLU A 232 3.05 17.56 -17.08
C GLU A 232 4.30 18.23 -17.70
N LEU A 233 4.93 19.13 -16.97
CA LEU A 233 6.16 19.83 -17.39
C LEU A 233 7.43 19.00 -17.21
N GLY A 234 7.35 17.80 -16.62
CA GLY A 234 8.54 16.99 -16.31
C GLY A 234 9.49 17.65 -15.32
N ALA A 235 8.95 18.38 -14.32
CA ALA A 235 9.76 19.06 -13.33
C ALA A 235 10.70 18.11 -12.56
N PRO A 236 11.87 18.59 -12.08
CA PRO A 236 12.80 17.78 -11.31
C PRO A 236 12.13 17.08 -10.12
N GLU A 237 12.53 15.83 -9.88
CA GLU A 237 11.90 14.98 -8.87
C GLU A 237 11.84 15.63 -7.47
N ILE A 238 12.86 16.37 -7.09
CA ILE A 238 12.94 17.06 -5.79
C ILE A 238 11.80 18.07 -5.61
N ILE A 239 11.42 18.78 -6.69
CA ILE A 239 10.32 19.76 -6.68
C ILE A 239 8.98 19.04 -6.60
N VAL A 240 8.81 18.00 -7.40
CA VAL A 240 7.61 17.15 -7.38
C VAL A 240 7.42 16.51 -6.01
N ARG A 241 8.49 15.99 -5.40
CA ARG A 241 8.49 15.38 -4.07
C ARG A 241 8.06 16.39 -2.99
N ASN A 242 8.55 17.63 -3.05
CA ASN A 242 8.18 18.69 -2.11
C ASN A 242 6.70 19.07 -2.23
N GLU A 243 6.13 19.05 -3.43
CA GLU A 243 4.71 19.36 -3.62
C GLU A 243 3.80 18.17 -3.24
N LYS A 244 4.25 16.92 -3.42
CA LYS A 244 3.57 15.71 -2.95
C LYS A 244 3.52 15.60 -1.42
N ARG A 245 4.51 16.13 -0.71
CA ARG A 245 4.63 16.15 0.75
C ARG A 245 3.63 17.10 1.41
#